data_f2b74abcd4b66c99d1dc97d8eb22affb
#
_entry.id   f2b74abcd4b66c99d1dc97d8eb22affb
#
_cell.length_a   1.000
_cell.length_b   1.000
_cell.length_c   1.000
_cell.angle_alpha   90.00
_cell.angle_beta   90.00
_cell.angle_gamma   90.00
#
_symmetry.space_group_name_H-M   'P 1'
#
loop_
_entity.id
_entity.type
_entity.pdbx_description
1 polymer ?
#
loop_
_entity_poly.entity_id
_entity_poly.type
_entity_poly.pdbx_seq_one_letter_code
_entity_poly.pdbx_strand_id
1 'polypeptide(L)'
;MRRWANLDPRLAAHEYLGGHFAPLDAGGVHELFASAKCTLVGSLDPLEHHHYYSIPPPFADVLASPQVLPSAEMFRDLVLQTAVREDLFRRGSASVTPLEHEAWLLGLEIWGLGRPLSSEPVDSPAMKITLDPTFHQPLIDALRVGPLTPESVLAVHPSWSLSDATTAMSLLIAAGHAAPAMSGGAALGAIEACRRLNRELTRERLLGWPHCGVA
;
A
#
# COMPACT_ATOMS: atom_id res chain seq x y z
N MET A 1 -3.16 24.83 -2.07
CA MET A 1 -3.81 25.58 -3.17
C MET A 1 -3.30 25.27 -4.58
N ARG A 2 -2.06 24.82 -4.83
CA ARG A 2 -1.57 24.55 -6.21
C ARG A 2 -2.16 23.28 -6.89
N ARG A 3 -2.72 22.35 -6.15
CA ARG A 3 -3.31 21.12 -6.71
C ARG A 3 -4.58 21.37 -7.55
N TRP A 4 -5.36 22.40 -7.21
CA TRP A 4 -6.60 22.73 -7.89
C TRP A 4 -6.42 23.41 -9.25
N ALA A 5 -5.31 24.15 -9.43
CA ALA A 5 -5.05 24.91 -10.64
C ALA A 5 -4.74 24.02 -11.87
N ASN A 6 -4.38 22.76 -11.63
CA ASN A 6 -4.02 21.80 -12.68
C ASN A 6 -5.04 20.66 -12.85
N LEU A 7 -6.18 20.71 -12.13
CA LEU A 7 -7.25 19.74 -12.35
C LEU A 7 -8.00 20.04 -13.65
N ASP A 8 -8.35 18.98 -14.39
CA ASP A 8 -9.28 19.12 -15.51
C ASP A 8 -10.57 19.77 -14.97
N PRO A 9 -11.05 20.88 -15.57
CA PRO A 9 -12.25 21.57 -15.11
C PRO A 9 -13.49 20.67 -15.07
N ARG A 10 -13.57 19.65 -15.94
CA ARG A 10 -14.67 18.68 -15.97
C ARG A 10 -14.60 17.77 -14.73
N LEU A 11 -13.40 17.29 -14.40
CA LEU A 11 -13.17 16.50 -13.21
C LEU A 11 -13.46 17.31 -11.96
N ALA A 12 -12.97 18.56 -11.88
CA ALA A 12 -13.24 19.46 -10.77
C ALA A 12 -14.73 19.71 -10.58
N ALA A 13 -15.48 19.93 -11.67
CA ALA A 13 -16.92 20.14 -11.62
C ALA A 13 -17.66 18.88 -11.15
N HIS A 14 -17.27 17.70 -11.64
CA HIS A 14 -17.90 16.45 -11.28
C HIS A 14 -17.61 16.04 -9.83
N GLU A 15 -16.36 16.13 -9.42
CA GLU A 15 -15.92 15.65 -8.10
C GLU A 15 -16.28 16.62 -6.95
N TYR A 16 -16.26 17.93 -7.20
CA TYR A 16 -16.32 18.91 -6.11
C TYR A 16 -17.45 19.92 -6.19
N LEU A 17 -18.05 20.13 -7.36
CA LEU A 17 -19.12 21.11 -7.54
C LEU A 17 -20.50 20.46 -7.69
N GLY A 18 -20.59 19.14 -7.57
CA GLY A 18 -21.86 18.42 -7.53
C GLY A 18 -22.68 18.84 -6.29
N GLY A 19 -23.96 19.13 -6.44
CA GLY A 19 -24.85 19.54 -5.34
C GLY A 19 -25.04 18.47 -4.26
N HIS A 20 -24.47 17.29 -4.42
CA HIS A 20 -24.50 16.16 -3.47
C HIS A 20 -23.12 15.82 -2.91
N PHE A 21 -22.12 16.69 -3.09
CA PHE A 21 -20.79 16.47 -2.53
C PHE A 21 -20.87 16.59 -1.00
N ALA A 22 -20.77 15.45 -0.33
CA ALA A 22 -20.73 15.34 1.12
C ALA A 22 -19.50 14.51 1.51
N PRO A 23 -18.34 15.14 1.76
CA PRO A 23 -17.16 14.44 2.21
C PRO A 23 -17.42 13.78 3.56
N LEU A 24 -16.99 12.53 3.71
CA LEU A 24 -17.02 11.81 4.97
C LEU A 24 -15.61 11.82 5.56
N ASP A 25 -15.53 12.04 6.87
CA ASP A 25 -14.30 11.81 7.61
C ASP A 25 -14.10 10.30 7.90
N ALA A 26 -12.89 9.92 8.31
CA ALA A 26 -12.58 8.54 8.63
C ALA A 26 -13.49 7.95 9.70
N GLY A 27 -13.87 8.75 10.72
CA GLY A 27 -14.78 8.33 11.79
C GLY A 27 -16.17 7.97 11.27
N GLY A 28 -16.76 8.85 10.46
CA GLY A 28 -18.07 8.59 9.84
C GLY A 28 -18.07 7.38 8.91
N VAL A 29 -16.98 7.17 8.15
CA VAL A 29 -16.82 5.96 7.32
C VAL A 29 -16.73 4.72 8.20
N HIS A 30 -15.94 4.75 9.28
CA HIS A 30 -15.81 3.61 10.21
C HIS A 30 -17.14 3.26 10.86
N GLU A 31 -17.93 4.26 11.29
CA GLU A 31 -19.27 4.04 11.87
C GLU A 31 -20.23 3.38 10.86
N LEU A 32 -20.22 3.84 9.60
CA LEU A 32 -21.02 3.24 8.54
C LEU A 32 -20.66 1.76 8.34
N PHE A 33 -19.37 1.46 8.23
CA PHE A 33 -18.92 0.08 8.07
C PHE A 33 -19.15 -0.78 9.30
N ALA A 34 -19.01 -0.20 10.51
CA ALA A 34 -19.33 -0.90 11.77
C ALA A 34 -20.81 -1.27 11.87
N SER A 35 -21.73 -0.42 11.38
CA SER A 35 -23.15 -0.74 11.30
C SER A 35 -23.44 -1.98 10.44
N ALA A 36 -22.61 -2.22 9.43
CA ALA A 36 -22.64 -3.42 8.58
C ALA A 36 -21.80 -4.59 9.12
N LYS A 37 -21.33 -4.49 10.39
CA LYS A 37 -20.46 -5.47 11.05
C LYS A 37 -19.09 -5.64 10.35
N CYS A 38 -18.61 -4.58 9.75
CA CYS A 38 -17.28 -4.54 9.16
C CYS A 38 -16.33 -3.73 10.05
N THR A 39 -15.08 -4.18 10.12
CA THR A 39 -13.99 -3.52 10.85
C THR A 39 -12.90 -3.11 9.87
N LEU A 40 -12.23 -2.01 10.13
CA LEU A 40 -11.05 -1.58 9.40
C LEU A 40 -9.96 -2.64 9.54
N VAL A 41 -9.37 -3.03 8.42
CA VAL A 41 -8.18 -3.89 8.37
C VAL A 41 -6.92 -3.02 8.28
N GLY A 42 -6.96 -1.97 7.45
CA GLY A 42 -5.88 -1.04 7.24
C GLY A 42 -5.99 -0.33 5.90
N SER A 43 -5.01 0.51 5.60
CA SER A 43 -4.87 1.19 4.32
C SER A 43 -4.36 0.23 3.23
N LEU A 44 -4.71 0.51 1.97
CA LEU A 44 -4.09 -0.16 0.81
C LEU A 44 -2.67 0.35 0.52
N ASP A 45 -2.30 1.52 1.03
CA ASP A 45 -0.92 1.99 0.95
C ASP A 45 -0.04 1.24 1.96
N PRO A 46 0.91 0.40 1.52
CA PRO A 46 1.74 -0.38 2.42
C PRO A 46 2.62 0.49 3.33
N LEU A 47 2.96 1.71 2.93
CA LEU A 47 3.78 2.61 3.75
C LEU A 47 3.00 3.20 4.92
N GLU A 48 1.70 3.26 4.82
CA GLU A 48 0.85 3.74 5.92
C GLU A 48 0.87 2.81 7.14
N HIS A 49 1.23 1.55 6.97
CA HIS A 49 1.39 0.59 8.08
C HIS A 49 2.69 0.77 8.86
N HIS A 50 3.63 1.57 8.35
CA HIS A 50 4.91 1.83 8.99
C HIS A 50 4.92 3.23 9.60
N HIS A 51 4.79 3.34 10.91
CA HIS A 51 4.72 4.63 11.62
C HIS A 51 5.83 5.59 11.23
N TYR A 52 7.06 5.09 11.05
CA TYR A 52 8.21 5.90 10.68
C TYR A 52 8.03 6.63 9.34
N TYR A 53 7.36 6.00 8.37
CA TYR A 53 7.13 6.58 7.05
C TYR A 53 5.79 7.28 6.91
N SER A 54 4.85 6.98 7.79
CA SER A 54 3.48 7.46 7.67
C SER A 54 3.13 8.60 8.62
N ILE A 55 3.94 8.86 9.65
CA ILE A 55 3.66 9.87 10.66
C ILE A 55 4.84 10.82 10.78
N PRO A 56 4.65 12.14 10.58
CA PRO A 56 5.71 13.09 10.83
C PRO A 56 6.18 13.03 12.31
N PRO A 57 7.49 13.03 12.59
CA PRO A 57 8.05 12.81 13.93
C PRO A 57 7.42 13.65 15.04
N PRO A 58 7.06 14.94 14.84
CA PRO A 58 6.44 15.75 15.90
C PRO A 58 5.09 15.24 16.39
N PHE A 59 4.43 14.37 15.62
CA PHE A 59 3.08 13.87 15.94
C PHE A 59 3.09 12.39 16.39
N ALA A 60 4.23 11.71 16.34
CA ALA A 60 4.34 10.29 16.68
C ALA A 60 3.91 10.03 18.13
N ASP A 61 4.39 10.83 19.08
CA ASP A 61 4.07 10.70 20.51
C ASP A 61 2.58 10.96 20.78
N VAL A 62 1.99 11.90 20.04
CA VAL A 62 0.56 12.23 20.20
C VAL A 62 -0.29 11.05 19.72
N LEU A 63 0.03 10.44 18.59
CA LEU A 63 -0.68 9.29 18.06
C LEU A 63 -0.51 8.03 18.92
N ALA A 64 0.62 7.89 19.60
CA ALA A 64 0.84 6.82 20.57
C ALA A 64 0.06 7.01 21.88
N SER A 65 -0.55 8.18 22.09
CA SER A 65 -1.29 8.46 23.32
C SER A 65 -2.64 7.72 23.36
N PRO A 66 -2.97 7.03 24.46
CA PRO A 66 -4.26 6.34 24.60
C PRO A 66 -5.49 7.22 24.40
N GLN A 67 -5.38 8.52 24.67
CA GLN A 67 -6.47 9.49 24.52
C GLN A 67 -6.85 9.73 23.06
N VAL A 68 -5.93 9.49 22.12
CA VAL A 68 -6.13 9.69 20.68
C VAL A 68 -6.58 8.43 19.98
N LEU A 69 -6.33 7.23 20.55
CA LEU A 69 -6.61 5.95 19.94
C LEU A 69 -8.01 5.78 19.32
N PRO A 70 -9.12 6.21 19.94
CA PRO A 70 -10.45 6.05 19.35
C PRO A 70 -10.65 6.83 18.04
N SER A 71 -9.85 7.87 17.82
CA SER A 71 -9.91 8.74 16.64
C SER A 71 -8.54 8.90 15.97
N ALA A 72 -7.65 7.93 16.16
CA ALA A 72 -6.28 7.98 15.64
C ALA A 72 -6.24 8.22 14.12
N GLU A 73 -7.13 7.57 13.37
CA GLU A 73 -7.22 7.74 11.93
C GLU A 73 -7.69 9.14 11.52
N MET A 74 -8.67 9.71 12.25
CA MET A 74 -9.10 11.09 12.01
C MET A 74 -7.98 12.09 12.32
N PHE A 75 -7.25 11.87 13.42
CA PHE A 75 -6.11 12.71 13.78
C PHE A 75 -5.00 12.61 12.74
N ARG A 76 -4.73 11.41 12.25
CA ARG A 76 -3.77 11.15 11.18
C ARG A 76 -4.15 11.89 9.91
N ASP A 77 -5.40 11.80 9.47
CA ASP A 77 -5.91 12.52 8.30
C ASP A 77 -5.74 14.02 8.43
N LEU A 78 -6.00 14.56 9.61
CA LEU A 78 -5.83 15.98 9.89
C LEU A 78 -4.36 16.41 9.80
N VAL A 79 -3.46 15.63 10.39
CA VAL A 79 -2.00 15.90 10.39
C VAL A 79 -1.43 15.82 8.97
N LEU A 80 -1.83 14.82 8.20
CA LEU A 80 -1.35 14.56 6.86
C LEU A 80 -2.11 15.35 5.78
N GLN A 81 -3.21 16.02 6.16
CA GLN A 81 -4.13 16.68 5.23
C GLN A 81 -4.61 15.70 4.13
N THR A 82 -4.95 14.48 4.55
CA THR A 82 -5.40 13.41 3.66
C THR A 82 -6.73 13.81 3.03
N ALA A 83 -6.76 13.88 1.70
CA ALA A 83 -7.98 14.24 0.95
C ALA A 83 -8.79 13.00 0.51
N VAL A 84 -8.11 11.90 0.29
CA VAL A 84 -8.71 10.63 -0.15
C VAL A 84 -7.99 9.50 0.56
N ARG A 85 -8.74 8.50 1.03
CA ARG A 85 -8.23 7.28 1.63
C ARG A 85 -8.64 6.08 0.80
N GLU A 86 -7.80 5.07 0.79
CA GLU A 86 -8.08 3.76 0.23
C GLU A 86 -7.93 2.73 1.36
N ASP A 87 -9.04 2.44 2.04
CA ASP A 87 -9.07 1.59 3.21
C ASP A 87 -9.72 0.24 2.93
N LEU A 88 -9.19 -0.80 3.55
CA LEU A 88 -9.73 -2.15 3.48
C LEU A 88 -10.57 -2.46 4.71
N PHE A 89 -11.81 -2.89 4.49
CA PHE A 89 -12.72 -3.33 5.55
C PHE A 89 -13.03 -4.82 5.41
N ARG A 90 -13.13 -5.51 6.54
CA ARG A 90 -13.49 -6.92 6.61
C ARG A 90 -14.75 -7.12 7.46
N ARG A 91 -15.66 -7.94 6.98
CA ARG A 91 -16.84 -8.34 7.76
C ARG A 91 -16.45 -9.32 8.85
N GLY A 92 -16.91 -9.05 10.07
CA GLY A 92 -16.53 -9.80 11.27
C GLY A 92 -15.16 -9.38 11.82
N SER A 93 -14.97 -9.58 13.12
CA SER A 93 -13.67 -9.39 13.77
C SER A 93 -12.92 -10.71 13.85
N ALA A 94 -11.65 -10.74 13.53
CA ALA A 94 -10.77 -11.84 13.90
C ALA A 94 -9.56 -11.20 14.58
N SER A 95 -9.39 -11.49 15.86
CA SER A 95 -8.12 -11.23 16.53
C SER A 95 -7.12 -12.28 16.06
N VAL A 96 -5.92 -11.86 15.74
CA VAL A 96 -4.80 -12.72 15.35
C VAL A 96 -3.84 -12.73 16.52
N THR A 97 -3.39 -13.90 16.92
CA THR A 97 -2.32 -14.00 17.91
C THR A 97 -0.99 -13.52 17.32
N PRO A 98 -0.03 -13.07 18.14
CA PRO A 98 1.29 -12.69 17.65
C PRO A 98 1.96 -13.79 16.79
N LEU A 99 1.81 -15.05 17.17
CA LEU A 99 2.36 -16.19 16.45
C LEU A 99 1.70 -16.39 15.06
N GLU A 100 0.37 -16.27 15.00
CA GLU A 100 -0.35 -16.31 13.71
C GLU A 100 0.02 -15.15 12.82
N HIS A 101 0.18 -13.95 13.40
CA HIS A 101 0.61 -12.77 12.65
C HIS A 101 2.02 -12.96 12.07
N GLU A 102 2.95 -13.47 12.88
CA GLU A 102 4.31 -13.79 12.40
C GLU A 102 4.28 -14.83 11.28
N ALA A 103 3.50 -15.90 11.43
CA ALA A 103 3.33 -16.92 10.41
C ALA A 103 2.74 -16.36 9.11
N TRP A 104 1.81 -15.40 9.20
CA TRP A 104 1.28 -14.71 8.02
C TRP A 104 2.29 -13.80 7.35
N LEU A 105 3.09 -13.08 8.14
CA LEU A 105 4.17 -12.25 7.60
C LEU A 105 5.20 -13.10 6.84
N LEU A 106 5.60 -14.23 7.40
CA LEU A 106 6.52 -15.17 6.74
C LEU A 106 5.93 -15.76 5.44
N GLY A 107 4.62 -15.85 5.34
CA GLY A 107 3.91 -16.30 4.14
C GLY A 107 3.74 -15.23 3.05
N LEU A 108 4.19 -13.99 3.28
CA LEU A 108 4.11 -12.94 2.26
C LEU A 108 5.03 -13.26 1.07
N GLU A 109 4.56 -12.92 -0.11
CA GLU A 109 5.29 -13.08 -1.35
C GLU A 109 5.07 -11.87 -2.24
N ILE A 110 6.15 -11.33 -2.81
CA ILE A 110 6.09 -10.25 -3.79
C ILE A 110 6.82 -10.64 -5.07
N TRP A 111 6.31 -10.18 -6.20
CA TRP A 111 6.88 -10.43 -7.52
C TRP A 111 7.41 -9.14 -8.15
N GLY A 112 8.55 -9.25 -8.83
CA GLY A 112 9.18 -8.14 -9.50
C GLY A 112 8.38 -7.67 -10.73
N LEU A 113 8.29 -6.36 -10.91
CA LEU A 113 7.67 -5.74 -12.08
C LEU A 113 8.69 -5.43 -13.20
N GLY A 114 9.89 -6.01 -13.11
CA GLY A 114 10.95 -5.87 -14.11
C GLY A 114 11.56 -4.48 -14.21
N ARG A 115 11.29 -3.59 -13.25
CA ARG A 115 11.83 -2.21 -13.24
C ARG A 115 13.21 -2.18 -12.58
N PRO A 116 14.18 -1.43 -13.16
CA PRO A 116 15.45 -1.18 -12.49
C PRO A 116 15.25 -0.32 -11.24
N LEU A 117 16.19 -0.38 -10.31
CA LEU A 117 16.18 0.51 -9.15
C LEU A 117 16.19 1.96 -9.61
N SER A 118 15.23 2.74 -9.12
CA SER A 118 15.12 4.16 -9.41
C SER A 118 15.84 4.99 -8.35
N SER A 119 16.48 6.06 -8.77
CA SER A 119 16.98 7.10 -7.86
C SER A 119 15.91 8.13 -7.48
N GLU A 120 14.73 8.05 -8.09
CA GLU A 120 13.61 8.92 -7.75
C GLU A 120 13.08 8.55 -6.36
N PRO A 121 12.83 9.55 -5.50
CA PRO A 121 12.29 9.27 -4.19
C PRO A 121 10.85 8.76 -4.28
N VAL A 122 10.52 7.82 -3.43
CA VAL A 122 9.16 7.37 -3.16
C VAL A 122 8.49 8.38 -2.24
N ASP A 123 7.32 8.85 -2.61
CA ASP A 123 6.51 9.69 -1.74
C ASP A 123 5.81 8.81 -0.70
N SER A 124 6.06 9.08 0.58
CA SER A 124 5.27 8.55 1.68
C SER A 124 4.44 9.68 2.30
N PRO A 125 3.43 9.36 3.11
CA PRO A 125 2.62 10.40 3.75
C PRO A 125 3.43 11.42 4.56
N ALA A 126 4.52 10.99 5.20
CA ALA A 126 5.32 11.82 6.08
C ALA A 126 6.60 12.40 5.45
N MET A 127 7.15 11.73 4.43
CA MET A 127 8.47 12.09 3.88
C MET A 127 8.69 11.55 2.47
N LYS A 128 9.78 12.00 1.86
CA LYS A 128 10.32 11.40 0.63
C LYS A 128 11.41 10.40 0.98
N ILE A 129 11.32 9.18 0.43
CA ILE A 129 12.20 8.07 0.74
C ILE A 129 13.02 7.74 -0.50
N THR A 130 14.32 7.82 -0.41
CA THR A 130 15.22 7.34 -1.47
C THR A 130 15.68 5.93 -1.10
N LEU A 131 15.49 4.98 -2.02
CA LEU A 131 15.97 3.61 -1.83
C LEU A 131 17.50 3.58 -1.93
N ASP A 132 18.16 3.16 -0.85
CA ASP A 132 19.62 3.00 -0.85
C ASP A 132 20.00 1.78 -1.71
N PRO A 133 20.81 1.97 -2.76
CA PRO A 133 21.23 0.86 -3.64
C PRO A 133 21.98 -0.25 -2.89
N THR A 134 22.71 0.08 -1.81
CA THR A 134 23.45 -0.91 -1.03
C THR A 134 22.54 -1.99 -0.45
N PHE A 135 21.33 -1.60 -0.04
CA PHE A 135 20.36 -2.51 0.57
C PHE A 135 19.32 -3.02 -0.44
N HIS A 136 18.88 -2.18 -1.37
CA HIS A 136 17.74 -2.52 -2.22
C HIS A 136 18.14 -3.14 -3.56
N GLN A 137 19.35 -2.87 -4.08
CA GLN A 137 19.77 -3.45 -5.35
C GLN A 137 19.84 -4.99 -5.31
N PRO A 138 20.38 -5.63 -4.26
CA PRO A 138 20.36 -7.09 -4.16
C PRO A 138 18.94 -7.69 -4.17
N LEU A 139 17.97 -6.99 -3.57
CA LEU A 139 16.57 -7.42 -3.57
C LEU A 139 15.93 -7.28 -4.96
N ILE A 140 16.23 -6.19 -5.67
CA ILE A 140 15.79 -6.00 -7.07
C ILE A 140 16.37 -7.09 -7.98
N ASP A 141 17.63 -7.44 -7.78
CA ASP A 141 18.28 -8.49 -8.58
C ASP A 141 17.67 -9.88 -8.26
N ALA A 142 17.35 -10.14 -7.00
CA ALA A 142 16.63 -11.36 -6.62
C ALA A 142 15.22 -11.41 -7.23
N LEU A 143 14.50 -10.29 -7.27
CA LEU A 143 13.18 -10.19 -7.91
C LEU A 143 13.18 -10.47 -9.42
N ARG A 144 14.33 -10.36 -10.08
CA ARG A 144 14.48 -10.74 -11.50
C ARG A 144 14.56 -12.25 -11.69
N VAL A 145 14.98 -12.96 -10.66
CA VAL A 145 15.13 -14.43 -10.68
C VAL A 145 13.83 -15.10 -10.23
N GLY A 146 13.13 -14.53 -9.27
CA GLY A 146 11.89 -15.09 -8.73
C GLY A 146 11.25 -14.18 -7.68
N PRO A 147 10.17 -14.67 -7.05
CA PRO A 147 9.51 -13.92 -5.99
C PRO A 147 10.41 -13.76 -4.75
N LEU A 148 10.18 -12.68 -4.01
CA LEU A 148 10.77 -12.49 -2.70
C LEU A 148 9.76 -12.85 -1.61
N THR A 149 10.25 -13.59 -0.62
CA THR A 149 9.60 -13.80 0.67
C THR A 149 10.42 -13.13 1.77
N PRO A 150 9.86 -12.86 2.95
CA PRO A 150 10.66 -12.34 4.07
C PRO A 150 11.88 -13.20 4.40
N GLU A 151 11.76 -14.52 4.30
CA GLU A 151 12.89 -15.44 4.51
C GLU A 151 14.02 -15.21 3.48
N SER A 152 13.66 -15.01 2.21
CA SER A 152 14.66 -14.73 1.17
C SER A 152 15.33 -13.37 1.35
N VAL A 153 14.58 -12.36 1.84
CA VAL A 153 15.15 -11.06 2.21
C VAL A 153 16.14 -11.20 3.38
N LEU A 154 15.77 -11.96 4.41
CA LEU A 154 16.65 -12.24 5.55
C LEU A 154 17.88 -13.05 5.15
N ALA A 155 17.79 -13.91 4.15
CA ALA A 155 18.96 -14.60 3.61
C ALA A 155 19.95 -13.65 2.93
N VAL A 156 19.46 -12.59 2.29
CA VAL A 156 20.29 -11.52 1.70
C VAL A 156 20.86 -10.60 2.78
N HIS A 157 20.07 -10.32 3.81
CA HIS A 157 20.41 -9.40 4.92
C HIS A 157 20.28 -10.11 6.29
N PRO A 158 21.22 -10.97 6.68
CA PRO A 158 21.07 -11.81 7.88
C PRO A 158 20.99 -11.05 9.22
N SER A 159 21.39 -9.78 9.24
CA SER A 159 21.29 -8.92 10.42
C SER A 159 19.94 -8.25 10.60
N TRP A 160 19.04 -8.36 9.62
CA TRP A 160 17.73 -7.73 9.67
C TRP A 160 16.74 -8.56 10.49
N SER A 161 15.78 -7.87 11.08
CA SER A 161 14.61 -8.50 11.70
C SER A 161 13.52 -8.78 10.64
N LEU A 162 12.51 -9.57 11.01
CA LEU A 162 11.32 -9.77 10.17
C LEU A 162 10.63 -8.44 9.85
N SER A 163 10.60 -7.51 10.82
CA SER A 163 10.06 -6.16 10.60
C SER A 163 10.85 -5.40 9.54
N ASP A 164 12.18 -5.47 9.54
CA ASP A 164 13.01 -4.82 8.51
C ASP A 164 12.75 -5.43 7.14
N ALA A 165 12.68 -6.76 7.06
CA ALA A 165 12.39 -7.45 5.81
C ALA A 165 11.03 -7.06 5.22
N THR A 166 9.97 -7.06 6.03
CA THR A 166 8.63 -6.66 5.58
C THR A 166 8.55 -5.18 5.23
N THR A 167 9.28 -4.33 5.94
CA THR A 167 9.43 -2.90 5.61
C THR A 167 10.10 -2.70 4.25
N ALA A 168 11.19 -3.41 3.98
CA ALA A 168 11.86 -3.35 2.69
C ALA A 168 10.95 -3.83 1.55
N MET A 169 10.19 -4.90 1.77
CA MET A 169 9.19 -5.36 0.80
C MET A 169 8.11 -4.30 0.54
N SER A 170 7.60 -3.65 1.59
CA SER A 170 6.63 -2.55 1.47
C SER A 170 7.18 -1.36 0.68
N LEU A 171 8.45 -1.01 0.90
CA LEU A 171 9.14 0.03 0.14
C LEU A 171 9.28 -0.32 -1.34
N LEU A 172 9.60 -1.57 -1.67
CA LEU A 172 9.68 -2.05 -3.06
C LEU A 172 8.32 -2.01 -3.75
N ILE A 173 7.23 -2.33 -3.04
CA ILE A 173 5.86 -2.21 -3.56
C ILE A 173 5.51 -0.75 -3.80
N ALA A 174 5.70 0.12 -2.83
CA ALA A 174 5.40 1.55 -2.93
C ALA A 174 6.21 2.24 -4.03
N ALA A 175 7.46 1.82 -4.24
CA ALA A 175 8.31 2.29 -5.33
C ALA A 175 7.91 1.73 -6.71
N GLY A 176 6.95 0.81 -6.78
CA GLY A 176 6.52 0.18 -8.02
C GLY A 176 7.55 -0.78 -8.63
N HIS A 177 8.45 -1.34 -7.83
CA HIS A 177 9.39 -2.38 -8.24
C HIS A 177 8.82 -3.78 -8.10
N ALA A 178 7.84 -3.95 -7.21
CA ALA A 178 7.21 -5.22 -6.94
C ALA A 178 5.70 -5.07 -6.74
N ALA A 179 4.99 -6.18 -6.80
CA ALA A 179 3.58 -6.28 -6.45
C ALA A 179 3.35 -7.48 -5.51
N PRO A 180 2.37 -7.40 -4.59
CA PRO A 180 1.98 -8.54 -3.79
C PRO A 180 1.53 -9.69 -4.69
N ALA A 181 1.89 -10.91 -4.33
CA ALA A 181 1.45 -12.11 -5.02
C ALA A 181 0.61 -12.99 -4.10
N MET A 182 -0.32 -13.70 -4.70
CA MET A 182 -1.03 -14.77 -4.00
C MET A 182 -0.20 -16.05 -4.14
N SER A 183 0.32 -16.57 -3.02
CA SER A 183 0.98 -17.86 -2.98
C SER A 183 -0.04 -19.00 -3.19
N GLY A 184 0.36 -20.00 -3.97
CA GLY A 184 -0.37 -21.27 -4.09
C GLY A 184 -1.21 -21.45 -5.36
N GLY A 185 -1.80 -22.62 -5.49
CA GLY A 185 -2.45 -23.15 -6.70
C GLY A 185 -3.60 -22.35 -7.32
N ALA A 186 -4.11 -21.34 -6.63
CA ALA A 186 -5.06 -20.38 -7.20
C ALA A 186 -4.44 -19.59 -8.38
N ALA A 187 -3.14 -19.35 -8.35
CA ALA A 187 -2.42 -18.66 -9.42
C ALA A 187 -2.43 -19.47 -10.74
N LEU A 188 -2.30 -20.77 -10.67
CA LEU A 188 -2.21 -21.63 -11.88
C LEU A 188 -3.51 -21.56 -12.72
N GLY A 189 -4.68 -21.58 -12.07
CA GLY A 189 -5.97 -21.46 -12.78
C GLY A 189 -6.20 -20.06 -13.35
N ALA A 190 -5.63 -19.03 -12.74
CA ALA A 190 -5.80 -17.64 -13.16
C ALA A 190 -4.84 -17.23 -14.31
N ILE A 191 -3.71 -17.91 -14.49
CA ILE A 191 -2.65 -17.53 -15.44
C ILE A 191 -3.21 -17.32 -16.84
N GLU A 192 -3.98 -18.27 -17.36
CA GLU A 192 -4.51 -18.18 -18.72
C GLU A 192 -5.57 -17.07 -18.84
N ALA A 193 -6.40 -16.88 -17.80
CA ALA A 193 -7.36 -15.80 -17.75
C ALA A 193 -6.66 -14.43 -17.72
N CYS A 194 -5.60 -14.28 -16.91
CA CYS A 194 -4.79 -13.07 -16.85
C CYS A 194 -4.06 -12.81 -18.17
N ARG A 195 -3.47 -13.82 -18.80
CA ARG A 195 -2.84 -13.68 -20.12
C ARG A 195 -3.81 -13.25 -21.20
N ARG A 196 -5.03 -13.77 -21.17
CA ARG A 196 -6.08 -13.38 -22.11
C ARG A 196 -6.51 -11.94 -21.87
N LEU A 197 -6.77 -11.55 -20.61
CA LEU A 197 -7.09 -10.18 -20.24
C LEU A 197 -5.98 -9.21 -20.65
N ASN A 198 -4.73 -9.50 -20.35
CA ASN A 198 -3.59 -8.66 -20.70
C ASN A 198 -3.45 -8.51 -22.23
N ARG A 199 -3.69 -9.56 -23.00
CA ARG A 199 -3.72 -9.47 -24.47
C ARG A 199 -4.82 -8.53 -24.98
N GLU A 200 -6.02 -8.61 -24.42
CA GLU A 200 -7.12 -7.72 -24.82
C GLU A 200 -6.86 -6.28 -24.40
N LEU A 201 -6.40 -6.04 -23.16
CA LEU A 201 -6.01 -4.70 -22.70
C LEU A 201 -4.91 -4.09 -23.58
N THR A 202 -3.94 -4.90 -24.02
CA THR A 202 -2.86 -4.45 -24.92
C THR A 202 -3.38 -4.17 -26.32
N ARG A 203 -4.31 -4.99 -26.85
CA ARG A 203 -4.91 -4.82 -28.17
C ARG A 203 -5.78 -3.59 -28.25
N GLU A 204 -6.63 -3.41 -27.27
CA GLU A 204 -7.62 -2.33 -27.31
C GLU A 204 -6.99 -0.97 -27.01
N ARG A 205 -5.70 -0.93 -26.63
CA ARG A 205 -5.07 0.32 -26.22
C ARG A 205 -6.03 1.13 -25.34
N LEU A 206 -6.63 0.50 -24.36
CA LEU A 206 -7.32 1.19 -23.27
C LEU A 206 -6.29 2.03 -22.51
N LEU A 207 -5.87 2.95 -23.26
CA LEU A 207 -4.78 3.87 -23.15
C LEU A 207 -5.19 4.97 -22.21
N GLY A 208 -4.40 5.17 -21.26
CA GLY A 208 -4.48 6.22 -20.28
C GLY A 208 -4.61 5.72 -18.86
N TRP A 209 -4.85 4.44 -18.65
CA TRP A 209 -4.75 3.87 -17.31
C TRP A 209 -3.33 3.41 -17.07
N PRO A 210 -2.65 3.97 -16.08
CA PRO A 210 -1.33 3.50 -15.73
C PRO A 210 -1.44 2.07 -15.19
N HIS A 211 -1.20 1.12 -16.09
CA HIS A 211 -0.56 -0.13 -15.79
C HIS A 211 -1.19 -1.09 -14.79
N CYS A 212 -2.14 -1.88 -15.26
CA CYS A 212 -2.14 -3.26 -14.87
C CYS A 212 -1.11 -4.01 -15.74
N GLY A 213 0.15 -3.63 -15.62
CA GLY A 213 1.24 -4.32 -16.26
C GLY A 213 1.69 -5.44 -15.36
N VAL A 214 1.25 -6.66 -15.64
CA VAL A 214 1.91 -7.87 -15.16
C VAL A 214 2.46 -8.58 -16.38
N ALA A 215 3.76 -8.78 -16.36
CA ALA A 215 4.50 -9.56 -17.35
C ALA A 215 4.03 -11.01 -17.42
#